data_099035cf866d103617bb37e0206330dc
#
_entry.id   099035cf866d103617bb37e0206330dc
#
_cell.length_a   1.000
_cell.length_b   1.000
_cell.length_c   1.000
_cell.angle_alpha   90.00
_cell.angle_beta   90.00
_cell.angle_gamma   90.00
#
_symmetry.space_group_name_H-M   'P 1'
#
loop_
_entity.id
_entity.type
_entity.pdbx_description
1 polymer ?
#
loop_
_entity_poly.entity_id
_entity_poly.type
_entity_poly.pdbx_seq_one_letter_code
_entity_poly.pdbx_strand_id
1 'polypeptide(L)'
;MSVANTHITDLFYQLLDLSEAEKTKYLKELKSHQVELYNKIYPLLCTSALEPLTHIFGVSALQATDKKANFSDTCIDKYHLSYEIGRGGIGVVYAATRVDKTFHQDLAIKLIQPALSHLIDKEYLFQEAQALATLNHPYITKVIDGGTHEGSVYIVMEHIKGCTLNEYLATYTLSYPKKLNLFLKICSAISHAHKHQVLHTDLKPENILIDCEGSPKILDFNLMRGISDQLSAHPLTINAYSHDYASPEQISGSPPTVRCDIYALGKVLSFMFPKLPISQGDLNCIIQKATRSHALLRYSSTNELYNDITQLIACRPISAYQNQPFYSVLKLCQRRPIQCALSTVLIWCGVGFYTPLIKKNQQLQIEKRASERVTKQFVRTLSQIKESPKSKASINTVLKHTHKAVLGDPGIPTKTKMKLLRIIAPQTTRTESTKGNC
;
A
#
# COMPACT_ATOMS: atom_id res chain seq x y z
N MET A 1 -26.41 30.66 -8.10
CA MET A 1 -27.01 29.29 -7.92
C MET A 1 -27.58 29.02 -6.53
N SER A 2 -27.68 29.96 -5.63
CA SER A 2 -28.06 29.68 -4.20
C SER A 2 -29.53 29.95 -3.84
N VAL A 3 -30.27 30.80 -4.52
CA VAL A 3 -31.64 31.19 -4.15
C VAL A 3 -32.70 30.16 -4.58
N ALA A 4 -32.49 29.47 -5.69
CA ALA A 4 -33.45 28.43 -6.18
C ALA A 4 -33.44 27.14 -5.33
N ASN A 5 -32.32 26.81 -4.68
CA ASN A 5 -32.26 25.61 -3.84
C ASN A 5 -32.93 25.82 -2.46
N THR A 6 -32.87 27.03 -1.92
CA THR A 6 -33.51 27.37 -0.64
C THR A 6 -35.04 27.19 -0.74
N HIS A 7 -35.63 27.60 -1.84
CA HIS A 7 -37.08 27.51 -2.06
C HIS A 7 -37.60 26.06 -2.20
N ILE A 8 -36.78 25.16 -2.79
CA ILE A 8 -37.13 23.72 -2.92
C ILE A 8 -37.04 23.04 -1.56
N THR A 9 -36.03 23.41 -0.77
CA THR A 9 -35.81 22.86 0.57
C THR A 9 -36.93 23.29 1.53
N ASP A 10 -37.30 24.56 1.52
CA ASP A 10 -38.38 25.07 2.38
C ASP A 10 -39.72 24.45 2.03
N LEU A 11 -40.04 24.28 0.74
CA LEU A 11 -41.26 23.66 0.30
C LEU A 11 -41.30 22.17 0.61
N PHE A 12 -40.16 21.49 0.53
CA PHE A 12 -40.04 20.08 0.93
C PHE A 12 -40.37 19.89 2.41
N TYR A 13 -39.86 20.74 3.30
CA TYR A 13 -40.16 20.69 4.72
C TYR A 13 -41.61 20.98 5.03
N GLN A 14 -42.20 21.99 4.37
CA GLN A 14 -43.64 22.28 4.50
C GLN A 14 -44.53 21.08 4.11
N LEU A 15 -44.13 20.33 3.08
CA LEU A 15 -44.84 19.12 2.64
C LEU A 15 -44.68 17.95 3.63
N LEU A 16 -43.58 17.87 4.36
CA LEU A 16 -43.39 16.83 5.37
C LEU A 16 -44.30 17.00 6.58
N ASP A 17 -44.58 18.23 6.97
CA ASP A 17 -45.41 18.56 8.12
C ASP A 17 -46.93 18.43 7.86
N LEU A 18 -47.35 18.19 6.59
CA LEU A 18 -48.76 18.01 6.20
C LEU A 18 -49.20 16.57 6.40
N SER A 19 -50.48 16.38 6.69
CA SER A 19 -51.12 15.05 6.67
C SER A 19 -51.12 14.44 5.27
N GLU A 20 -51.17 13.10 5.12
CA GLU A 20 -51.13 12.40 3.82
C GLU A 20 -52.23 12.84 2.87
N ALA A 21 -53.40 13.23 3.37
CA ALA A 21 -54.49 13.77 2.57
C ALA A 21 -54.20 15.17 2.01
N GLU A 22 -53.57 16.03 2.81
CA GLU A 22 -53.13 17.39 2.44
C GLU A 22 -51.95 17.35 1.48
N LYS A 23 -50.97 16.46 1.72
CA LYS A 23 -49.85 16.21 0.79
C LYS A 23 -50.37 15.84 -0.61
N THR A 24 -51.29 14.89 -0.66
CA THR A 24 -51.82 14.42 -1.94
C THR A 24 -52.54 15.53 -2.70
N LYS A 25 -53.29 16.38 -2.00
CA LYS A 25 -54.00 17.52 -2.59
C LYS A 25 -52.98 18.56 -3.11
N TYR A 26 -52.00 18.91 -2.31
CA TYR A 26 -50.95 19.89 -2.68
C TYR A 26 -50.10 19.43 -3.85
N LEU A 27 -49.73 18.15 -3.89
CA LEU A 27 -48.96 17.55 -5.00
C LEU A 27 -49.77 17.54 -6.31
N LYS A 28 -51.09 17.37 -6.27
CA LYS A 28 -51.96 17.51 -7.46
C LYS A 28 -51.98 18.94 -7.97
N GLU A 29 -52.07 19.91 -7.09
CA GLU A 29 -52.01 21.35 -7.45
C GLU A 29 -50.63 21.75 -8.03
N LEU A 30 -49.54 21.27 -7.42
CA LEU A 30 -48.19 21.50 -7.92
C LEU A 30 -47.96 20.90 -9.31
N LYS A 31 -48.51 19.71 -9.54
CA LYS A 31 -48.44 19.04 -10.85
C LYS A 31 -49.19 19.78 -11.95
N SER A 32 -50.29 20.50 -11.61
CA SER A 32 -51.07 21.26 -12.59
C SER A 32 -50.52 22.65 -12.89
N HIS A 33 -49.80 23.28 -11.96
CA HIS A 33 -49.39 24.69 -12.06
C HIS A 33 -47.87 24.90 -12.12
N GLN A 34 -47.08 23.96 -11.59
CA GLN A 34 -45.59 24.08 -11.51
C GLN A 34 -44.92 22.73 -11.75
N VAL A 35 -45.00 22.24 -12.98
CA VAL A 35 -44.49 20.91 -13.38
C VAL A 35 -43.02 20.71 -13.11
N GLU A 36 -42.18 21.74 -13.29
CA GLU A 36 -40.72 21.64 -12.99
C GLU A 36 -40.43 21.45 -11.50
N LEU A 37 -41.20 22.13 -10.65
CA LEU A 37 -41.08 22.03 -9.21
C LEU A 37 -41.60 20.68 -8.71
N TYR A 38 -42.70 20.22 -9.27
CA TYR A 38 -43.25 18.88 -9.02
C TYR A 38 -42.24 17.79 -9.38
N ASN A 39 -41.60 17.85 -10.57
CA ASN A 39 -40.65 16.85 -11.02
C ASN A 39 -39.36 16.83 -10.16
N LYS A 40 -39.04 17.91 -9.46
CA LYS A 40 -37.93 17.97 -8.51
C LYS A 40 -38.29 17.46 -7.12
N ILE A 41 -39.48 17.73 -6.65
CA ILE A 41 -39.96 17.41 -5.29
C ILE A 41 -40.58 16.02 -5.20
N TYR A 42 -41.37 15.61 -6.21
CA TYR A 42 -42.09 14.33 -6.19
C TYR A 42 -41.17 13.09 -6.07
N PRO A 43 -40.01 13.01 -6.77
CA PRO A 43 -39.09 11.92 -6.57
C PRO A 43 -38.47 11.90 -5.14
N LEU A 44 -38.30 13.07 -4.52
CA LEU A 44 -37.81 13.19 -3.15
C LEU A 44 -38.85 12.70 -2.13
N LEU A 45 -40.15 12.85 -2.42
CA LEU A 45 -41.21 12.40 -1.55
C LEU A 45 -41.63 10.93 -1.81
N CYS A 46 -41.45 10.42 -3.04
CA CYS A 46 -41.82 9.06 -3.42
C CYS A 46 -40.75 7.99 -3.27
N THR A 47 -39.50 8.38 -2.99
CA THR A 47 -38.48 7.39 -2.66
C THR A 47 -38.78 6.82 -1.29
N SER A 48 -39.01 5.51 -1.20
CA SER A 48 -39.15 4.74 0.04
C SER A 48 -37.88 4.80 0.93
N ALA A 49 -36.89 5.61 0.54
CA ALA A 49 -35.70 6.04 1.27
C ALA A 49 -35.93 7.26 2.19
N LEU A 50 -37.17 7.79 2.27
CA LEU A 50 -37.48 8.98 3.06
C LEU A 50 -37.58 8.71 4.57
N GLU A 51 -37.88 7.49 4.99
CA GLU A 51 -37.82 7.14 6.42
C GLU A 51 -36.40 7.31 7.02
N PRO A 52 -35.29 6.92 6.33
CA PRO A 52 -33.96 7.24 6.82
C PRO A 52 -33.64 8.75 6.81
N LEU A 53 -34.16 9.50 5.83
CA LEU A 53 -33.89 10.94 5.73
C LEU A 53 -34.66 11.75 6.79
N THR A 54 -35.89 11.42 7.10
CA THR A 54 -36.64 12.07 8.18
C THR A 54 -35.96 11.83 9.53
N HIS A 55 -35.29 10.68 9.73
CA HIS A 55 -34.50 10.44 10.94
C HIS A 55 -33.16 11.17 10.93
N ILE A 56 -32.46 11.26 9.80
CA ILE A 56 -31.23 12.08 9.65
C ILE A 56 -31.58 13.56 9.83
N PHE A 57 -32.67 14.03 9.28
CA PHE A 57 -33.17 15.40 9.46
C PHE A 57 -33.74 15.61 10.86
N GLY A 58 -34.37 14.61 11.47
CA GLY A 58 -34.77 14.61 12.86
C GLY A 58 -33.56 14.74 13.80
N VAL A 59 -32.49 13.99 13.56
CA VAL A 59 -31.22 14.12 14.29
C VAL A 59 -30.58 15.47 14.04
N SER A 60 -30.63 16.00 12.81
CA SER A 60 -30.12 17.36 12.50
C SER A 60 -31.00 18.46 13.07
N ALA A 61 -32.32 18.25 13.14
CA ALA A 61 -33.26 19.20 13.80
C ALA A 61 -33.14 19.12 15.32
N LEU A 62 -32.92 17.94 15.89
CA LEU A 62 -32.57 17.77 17.31
C LEU A 62 -31.21 18.42 17.62
N GLN A 63 -30.23 18.33 16.74
CA GLN A 63 -28.97 19.07 16.82
C GLN A 63 -29.16 20.59 16.78
N ALA A 64 -30.16 21.07 16.05
CA ALA A 64 -30.49 22.52 15.98
C ALA A 64 -31.20 23.03 17.26
N THR A 65 -31.97 22.18 17.94
CA THR A 65 -32.60 22.50 19.23
C THR A 65 -31.65 22.38 20.39
N ASP A 66 -30.72 21.41 20.39
CA ASP A 66 -29.71 21.24 21.43
C ASP A 66 -28.51 22.24 21.34
N LYS A 67 -28.50 23.13 20.36
CA LYS A 67 -27.50 24.20 20.25
C LYS A 67 -27.42 25.14 21.48
N LYS A 68 -28.30 25.00 22.45
CA LYS A 68 -28.36 25.85 23.65
C LYS A 68 -27.84 25.22 24.93
N ALA A 69 -27.66 23.92 25.02
CA ALA A 69 -27.10 23.30 26.24
C ALA A 69 -25.57 23.49 26.24
N ASN A 70 -25.12 24.55 26.89
CA ASN A 70 -23.71 24.76 27.18
C ASN A 70 -23.47 24.30 28.62
N PHE A 71 -22.70 23.22 28.79
CA PHE A 71 -22.33 22.68 30.10
C PHE A 71 -20.99 23.23 30.61
N SER A 72 -20.45 24.30 29.99
CA SER A 72 -19.27 24.98 30.53
C SER A 72 -19.56 25.51 31.94
N ASP A 73 -18.54 25.39 32.81
CA ASP A 73 -18.61 25.78 34.23
C ASP A 73 -19.61 24.97 35.06
N THR A 74 -20.03 23.78 34.59
CA THR A 74 -20.90 22.88 35.40
C THR A 74 -20.08 21.69 35.93
N CYS A 75 -20.61 21.07 36.99
CA CYS A 75 -20.03 19.85 37.54
C CYS A 75 -20.85 18.64 37.14
N ILE A 76 -20.16 17.62 36.63
CA ILE A 76 -20.71 16.31 36.36
C ILE A 76 -19.98 15.30 37.22
N ASP A 77 -20.71 14.72 38.20
CA ASP A 77 -20.14 13.85 39.21
C ASP A 77 -18.92 14.50 39.91
N LYS A 78 -17.74 13.89 39.80
CA LYS A 78 -16.48 14.39 40.38
C LYS A 78 -15.67 15.26 39.43
N TYR A 79 -16.26 15.70 38.31
CA TYR A 79 -15.58 16.44 37.24
C TYR A 79 -16.21 17.82 37.07
N HIS A 80 -15.37 18.86 37.01
CA HIS A 80 -15.75 20.21 36.59
C HIS A 80 -15.44 20.42 35.12
N LEU A 81 -16.45 20.73 34.33
CA LEU A 81 -16.32 21.07 32.92
C LEU A 81 -15.90 22.53 32.76
N SER A 82 -14.81 22.80 32.07
CA SER A 82 -14.28 24.15 31.92
C SER A 82 -14.79 24.83 30.67
N TYR A 83 -14.41 24.34 29.50
CA TYR A 83 -14.80 24.90 28.22
C TYR A 83 -14.99 23.80 27.16
N GLU A 84 -15.77 24.11 26.12
CA GLU A 84 -15.98 23.20 25.00
C GLU A 84 -14.72 23.11 24.14
N ILE A 85 -14.21 21.87 23.90
CA ILE A 85 -13.08 21.57 23.03
C ILE A 85 -13.57 21.34 21.60
N GLY A 86 -14.69 20.64 21.46
CA GLY A 86 -15.24 20.29 20.14
C GLY A 86 -16.66 19.75 20.23
N ARG A 87 -17.35 19.83 19.09
CA ARG A 87 -18.74 19.37 18.96
C ARG A 87 -18.87 18.52 17.71
N GLY A 88 -19.45 17.35 17.83
CA GLY A 88 -19.71 16.41 16.74
C GLY A 88 -21.14 15.92 16.72
N GLY A 89 -21.47 15.07 15.77
CA GLY A 89 -22.82 14.49 15.59
C GLY A 89 -23.31 13.64 16.78
N ILE A 90 -22.39 13.06 17.53
CA ILE A 90 -22.71 12.13 18.63
C ILE A 90 -22.74 12.85 19.99
N GLY A 91 -22.01 13.97 20.12
CA GLY A 91 -21.89 14.64 21.42
C GLY A 91 -20.95 15.84 21.39
N VAL A 92 -20.71 16.37 22.58
CA VAL A 92 -19.85 17.53 22.80
C VAL A 92 -18.71 17.11 23.72
N VAL A 93 -17.50 17.58 23.41
CA VAL A 93 -16.29 17.31 24.22
C VAL A 93 -15.92 18.57 24.98
N TYR A 94 -15.75 18.45 26.29
CA TYR A 94 -15.35 19.55 27.19
C TYR A 94 -13.98 19.25 27.80
N ALA A 95 -13.19 20.29 28.00
CA ALA A 95 -12.06 20.24 28.91
C ALA A 95 -12.59 20.13 30.34
N ALA A 96 -11.98 19.28 31.13
CA ALA A 96 -12.45 19.03 32.49
C ALA A 96 -11.29 18.82 33.49
N THR A 97 -11.58 19.05 34.75
CA THR A 97 -10.68 18.79 35.87
C THR A 97 -11.43 18.07 36.98
N ARG A 98 -10.72 17.35 37.84
CA ARG A 98 -11.36 16.71 39.02
C ARG A 98 -11.65 17.73 40.11
N VAL A 99 -12.84 17.66 40.67
CA VAL A 99 -13.26 18.56 41.76
C VAL A 99 -12.63 18.17 43.12
N ASP A 100 -12.33 16.88 43.28
CA ASP A 100 -11.79 16.34 44.55
C ASP A 100 -10.35 16.80 44.85
N LYS A 101 -9.70 17.50 43.92
CA LYS A 101 -8.34 18.10 44.03
C LYS A 101 -7.24 17.13 44.47
N THR A 102 -7.52 15.80 44.50
CA THR A 102 -6.58 14.79 44.94
C THR A 102 -5.42 14.67 43.92
N PHE A 103 -5.71 14.86 42.63
CA PHE A 103 -4.71 14.84 41.54
C PHE A 103 -5.04 15.93 40.51
N HIS A 104 -4.02 16.69 40.11
CA HIS A 104 -4.15 17.61 38.98
C HIS A 104 -3.97 16.82 37.68
N GLN A 105 -5.07 16.55 36.99
CA GLN A 105 -5.09 15.86 35.73
C GLN A 105 -5.96 16.63 34.73
N ASP A 106 -5.39 17.02 33.61
CA ASP A 106 -6.16 17.59 32.50
C ASP A 106 -6.92 16.46 31.82
N LEU A 107 -8.24 16.58 31.79
CA LEU A 107 -9.17 15.58 31.26
C LEU A 107 -9.99 16.16 30.12
N ALA A 108 -10.47 15.31 29.24
CA ALA A 108 -11.52 15.61 28.29
C ALA A 108 -12.74 14.74 28.59
N ILE A 109 -13.92 15.33 28.55
CA ILE A 109 -15.18 14.61 28.79
C ILE A 109 -16.06 14.75 27.57
N LYS A 110 -16.37 13.61 26.94
CA LYS A 110 -17.31 13.51 25.84
C LYS A 110 -18.69 13.20 26.39
N LEU A 111 -19.58 14.19 26.28
CA LEU A 111 -21.01 14.07 26.61
C LEU A 111 -21.77 13.61 25.40
N ILE A 112 -22.41 12.45 25.49
CA ILE A 112 -23.27 11.92 24.43
C ILE A 112 -24.61 12.65 24.52
N GLN A 113 -25.14 13.08 23.36
CA GLN A 113 -26.39 13.82 23.30
C GLN A 113 -27.55 13.05 23.97
N PRO A 114 -28.40 13.71 24.78
CA PRO A 114 -29.53 13.09 25.49
C PRO A 114 -30.46 12.32 24.52
N ALA A 115 -30.76 12.92 23.37
CA ALA A 115 -31.61 12.32 22.35
C ALA A 115 -31.09 10.95 21.87
N LEU A 116 -29.75 10.80 21.73
CA LEU A 116 -29.11 9.55 21.38
C LEU A 116 -29.03 8.58 22.56
N SER A 117 -28.81 9.10 23.79
CA SER A 117 -28.76 8.30 25.00
C SER A 117 -30.07 7.59 25.32
N HIS A 118 -31.22 8.09 24.84
CA HIS A 118 -32.53 7.44 24.98
C HIS A 118 -32.78 6.36 23.92
N LEU A 119 -32.14 6.47 22.75
CA LEU A 119 -32.27 5.52 21.64
C LEU A 119 -31.27 4.34 21.74
N ILE A 120 -30.22 4.51 22.53
CA ILE A 120 -29.14 3.54 22.66
C ILE A 120 -29.22 2.91 24.04
N ASP A 121 -29.04 1.60 24.10
CA ASP A 121 -28.87 0.91 25.36
C ASP A 121 -27.59 1.41 26.06
N LYS A 122 -27.75 1.95 27.27
CA LYS A 122 -26.66 2.49 28.08
C LYS A 122 -25.63 1.41 28.42
N GLU A 123 -26.07 0.18 28.68
CA GLU A 123 -25.19 -0.95 28.95
C GLU A 123 -24.26 -1.22 27.76
N TYR A 124 -24.79 -1.09 26.56
CA TYR A 124 -24.01 -1.26 25.34
C TYR A 124 -22.92 -0.18 25.22
N LEU A 125 -23.24 1.10 25.44
CA LEU A 125 -22.25 2.19 25.43
C LEU A 125 -21.15 1.99 26.46
N PHE A 126 -21.51 1.46 27.65
CA PHE A 126 -20.53 1.14 28.68
C PHE A 126 -19.66 -0.05 28.30
N GLN A 127 -20.18 -1.08 27.65
CA GLN A 127 -19.37 -2.21 27.14
C GLN A 127 -18.35 -1.74 26.10
N GLU A 128 -18.75 -0.86 25.16
CA GLU A 128 -17.82 -0.29 24.20
C GLU A 128 -16.78 0.62 24.87
N ALA A 129 -17.19 1.48 25.80
CA ALA A 129 -16.26 2.30 26.58
C ALA A 129 -15.29 1.41 27.39
N GLN A 130 -15.76 0.30 27.94
CA GLN A 130 -14.93 -0.69 28.64
C GLN A 130 -13.93 -1.36 27.69
N ALA A 131 -14.33 -1.72 26.47
CA ALA A 131 -13.42 -2.25 25.46
C ALA A 131 -12.31 -1.23 25.12
N LEU A 132 -12.66 0.05 24.97
CA LEU A 132 -11.69 1.13 24.76
C LEU A 132 -10.76 1.33 25.95
N ALA A 133 -11.27 1.22 27.18
CA ALA A 133 -10.47 1.33 28.40
C ALA A 133 -9.39 0.22 28.52
N THR A 134 -9.58 -0.92 27.84
CA THR A 134 -8.56 -1.98 27.78
C THR A 134 -7.40 -1.65 26.82
N LEU A 135 -7.58 -0.68 25.91
CA LEU A 135 -6.55 -0.29 24.95
C LEU A 135 -5.48 0.56 25.64
N ASN A 136 -4.32 -0.01 25.85
CA ASN A 136 -3.17 0.69 26.42
C ASN A 136 -2.07 0.81 25.37
N HIS A 137 -2.03 1.93 24.64
CA HIS A 137 -1.07 2.18 23.57
C HIS A 137 -0.69 3.67 23.54
N PRO A 138 0.58 4.05 23.33
CA PRO A 138 1.03 5.45 23.40
C PRO A 138 0.33 6.36 22.37
N TYR A 139 -0.20 5.80 21.28
CA TYR A 139 -0.85 6.54 20.19
C TYR A 139 -2.36 6.34 20.14
N ILE A 140 -2.98 5.81 21.18
CA ILE A 140 -4.44 5.73 21.36
C ILE A 140 -4.79 6.60 22.57
N THR A 141 -5.83 7.41 22.46
CA THR A 141 -6.33 8.22 23.58
C THR A 141 -6.88 7.32 24.67
N LYS A 142 -6.35 7.49 25.88
CA LYS A 142 -6.71 6.65 27.02
C LYS A 142 -8.07 7.04 27.57
N VAL A 143 -9.01 6.09 27.65
CA VAL A 143 -10.24 6.21 28.42
C VAL A 143 -9.93 5.94 29.88
N ILE A 144 -10.43 6.83 30.77
CA ILE A 144 -10.09 6.83 32.19
C ILE A 144 -11.30 6.42 33.05
N ASP A 145 -12.49 6.91 32.66
CA ASP A 145 -13.72 6.70 33.43
C ASP A 145 -14.94 6.90 32.51
N GLY A 146 -16.13 6.61 33.01
CA GLY A 146 -17.39 6.88 32.35
C GLY A 146 -18.56 6.78 33.31
N GLY A 147 -19.66 7.42 32.94
CA GLY A 147 -20.83 7.44 33.81
C GLY A 147 -22.08 7.99 33.11
N THR A 148 -23.11 8.23 33.90
CA THR A 148 -24.35 8.86 33.46
C THR A 148 -24.64 10.12 34.26
N HIS A 149 -25.05 11.18 33.58
CA HIS A 149 -25.47 12.43 34.20
C HIS A 149 -26.74 12.93 33.50
N GLU A 150 -27.80 13.20 34.28
CA GLU A 150 -29.12 13.64 33.78
C GLU A 150 -29.63 12.84 32.57
N GLY A 151 -29.43 11.52 32.60
CA GLY A 151 -29.87 10.63 31.53
C GLY A 151 -28.89 10.48 30.35
N SER A 152 -27.90 11.36 30.22
CA SER A 152 -26.85 11.31 29.21
C SER A 152 -25.66 10.47 29.66
N VAL A 153 -25.04 9.74 28.74
CA VAL A 153 -23.78 9.02 29.00
C VAL A 153 -22.62 9.98 28.78
N TYR A 154 -21.63 9.92 29.67
CA TYR A 154 -20.36 10.63 29.48
C TYR A 154 -19.17 9.68 29.54
N ILE A 155 -18.11 10.01 28.82
CA ILE A 155 -16.85 9.28 28.78
C ILE A 155 -15.72 10.25 29.12
N VAL A 156 -14.89 9.86 30.07
CA VAL A 156 -13.73 10.62 30.54
C VAL A 156 -12.48 10.06 29.91
N MET A 157 -11.69 10.91 29.30
CA MET A 157 -10.45 10.53 28.62
C MET A 157 -9.32 11.51 28.92
N GLU A 158 -8.08 11.14 28.56
CA GLU A 158 -6.96 12.06 28.64
C GLU A 158 -7.19 13.28 27.71
N HIS A 159 -6.87 14.48 28.21
CA HIS A 159 -6.93 15.69 27.40
C HIS A 159 -5.64 15.83 26.59
N ILE A 160 -5.74 15.72 25.27
CA ILE A 160 -4.61 15.87 24.37
C ILE A 160 -4.47 17.34 23.96
N LYS A 161 -3.36 17.96 24.39
CA LYS A 161 -2.98 19.30 23.95
C LYS A 161 -2.27 19.19 22.59
N GLY A 162 -2.99 19.51 21.53
CA GLY A 162 -2.48 19.36 20.16
C GLY A 162 -3.45 19.91 19.14
N CYS A 163 -3.20 19.59 17.88
CA CYS A 163 -4.07 19.93 16.75
C CYS A 163 -4.37 18.69 15.92
N THR A 164 -5.39 18.75 15.07
CA THR A 164 -5.74 17.65 14.17
C THR A 164 -4.62 17.39 13.14
N LEU A 165 -4.55 16.17 12.62
CA LEU A 165 -3.59 15.83 11.54
C LEU A 165 -3.74 16.77 10.35
N ASN A 166 -4.96 17.20 10.05
CA ASN A 166 -5.27 18.15 8.99
C ASN A 166 -4.58 19.51 9.24
N GLU A 167 -4.81 20.10 10.41
CA GLU A 167 -4.21 21.38 10.83
C GLU A 167 -2.69 21.27 10.92
N TYR A 168 -2.18 20.16 11.46
CA TYR A 168 -0.75 19.93 11.58
C TYR A 168 -0.04 19.91 10.23
N LEU A 169 -0.60 19.19 9.24
CA LEU A 169 -0.02 19.12 7.89
C LEU A 169 -0.20 20.42 7.09
N ALA A 170 -1.20 21.24 7.40
CA ALA A 170 -1.36 22.56 6.83
C ALA A 170 -0.35 23.57 7.40
N THR A 171 -0.03 23.44 8.68
CA THR A 171 0.87 24.38 9.40
C THR A 171 2.34 24.00 9.24
N TYR A 172 2.68 22.71 9.29
CA TYR A 172 4.05 22.22 9.31
C TYR A 172 4.43 21.47 8.04
N THR A 173 5.51 21.88 7.39
CA THR A 173 6.06 21.16 6.23
C THR A 173 6.92 19.98 6.73
N LEU A 174 6.37 18.79 6.71
CA LEU A 174 7.10 17.59 7.09
C LEU A 174 7.88 17.01 5.91
N SER A 175 9.11 16.56 6.17
CA SER A 175 9.88 15.77 5.21
C SER A 175 9.21 14.42 4.93
N TYR A 176 9.48 13.85 3.75
CA TYR A 176 8.93 12.55 3.34
C TYR A 176 9.12 11.43 4.39
N PRO A 177 10.33 11.22 4.97
CA PRO A 177 10.51 10.20 5.99
C PRO A 177 9.74 10.49 7.28
N LYS A 178 9.62 11.76 7.69
CA LYS A 178 8.85 12.14 8.87
C LYS A 178 7.36 11.81 8.72
N LYS A 179 6.78 12.07 7.53
CA LYS A 179 5.38 11.70 7.23
C LYS A 179 5.18 10.19 7.30
N LEU A 180 6.07 9.39 6.72
CA LEU A 180 5.99 7.93 6.76
C LEU A 180 6.11 7.40 8.20
N ASN A 181 7.03 7.95 9.00
CA ASN A 181 7.17 7.56 10.40
C ASN A 181 5.93 7.93 11.24
N LEU A 182 5.31 9.08 10.98
CA LEU A 182 4.04 9.46 11.60
C LEU A 182 2.94 8.46 11.23
N PHE A 183 2.86 8.08 9.96
CA PHE A 183 1.90 7.08 9.49
C PHE A 183 2.14 5.68 10.12
N LEU A 184 3.39 5.27 10.31
CA LEU A 184 3.71 4.01 11.01
C LEU A 184 3.20 4.01 12.47
N LYS A 185 3.30 5.15 13.19
CA LYS A 185 2.74 5.28 14.54
C LYS A 185 1.21 5.11 14.52
N ILE A 186 0.52 5.70 13.52
CA ILE A 186 -0.93 5.55 13.32
C ILE A 186 -1.28 4.07 13.05
N CYS A 187 -0.56 3.41 12.13
CA CYS A 187 -0.76 1.99 11.85
C CYS A 187 -0.53 1.11 13.09
N SER A 188 0.47 1.43 13.92
CA SER A 188 0.74 0.72 15.18
C SER A 188 -0.45 0.80 16.13
N ALA A 189 -1.05 1.98 16.28
CA ALA A 189 -2.25 2.19 17.10
C ALA A 189 -3.44 1.34 16.62
N ILE A 190 -3.75 1.42 15.33
CA ILE A 190 -4.86 0.65 14.74
C ILE A 190 -4.58 -0.86 14.80
N SER A 191 -3.34 -1.29 14.57
CA SER A 191 -2.95 -2.71 14.72
C SER A 191 -3.12 -3.21 16.15
N HIS A 192 -2.83 -2.35 17.16
CA HIS A 192 -3.07 -2.68 18.56
C HIS A 192 -4.57 -2.84 18.85
N ALA A 193 -5.41 -1.93 18.38
CA ALA A 193 -6.85 -2.03 18.53
C ALA A 193 -7.42 -3.32 17.89
N HIS A 194 -6.99 -3.66 16.68
CA HIS A 194 -7.40 -4.88 15.98
C HIS A 194 -7.03 -6.17 16.74
N LYS A 195 -5.88 -6.19 17.42
CA LYS A 195 -5.50 -7.33 18.28
C LYS A 195 -6.45 -7.51 19.47
N HIS A 196 -7.07 -6.44 19.93
CA HIS A 196 -8.09 -6.44 20.97
C HIS A 196 -9.52 -6.52 20.43
N GLN A 197 -9.67 -6.87 19.12
CA GLN A 197 -10.95 -7.00 18.42
C GLN A 197 -11.76 -5.70 18.34
N VAL A 198 -11.11 -4.55 18.52
CA VAL A 198 -11.69 -3.22 18.39
C VAL A 198 -11.41 -2.66 17.00
N LEU A 199 -12.45 -2.28 16.26
CA LEU A 199 -12.38 -1.59 14.99
C LEU A 199 -12.59 -0.10 15.20
N HIS A 200 -11.93 0.73 14.35
CA HIS A 200 -12.12 2.18 14.44
C HIS A 200 -13.35 2.66 13.67
N THR A 201 -13.53 2.17 12.45
CA THR A 201 -14.65 2.38 11.51
C THR A 201 -14.93 3.82 11.03
N ASP A 202 -14.42 4.86 11.68
CA ASP A 202 -14.49 6.27 11.24
C ASP A 202 -13.10 6.94 11.32
N LEU A 203 -12.06 6.28 10.83
CA LEU A 203 -10.71 6.83 10.82
C LEU A 203 -10.55 7.90 9.74
N LYS A 204 -10.24 9.12 10.18
CA LYS A 204 -10.05 10.32 9.33
C LYS A 204 -9.05 11.27 9.97
N PRO A 205 -8.51 12.26 9.25
CA PRO A 205 -7.53 13.21 9.79
C PRO A 205 -8.02 13.97 11.02
N GLU A 206 -9.31 14.25 11.13
CA GLU A 206 -9.93 14.96 12.26
C GLU A 206 -9.93 14.13 13.53
N ASN A 207 -9.95 12.79 13.43
CA ASN A 207 -9.89 11.84 14.54
C ASN A 207 -8.45 11.44 14.91
N ILE A 208 -7.45 12.13 14.37
CA ILE A 208 -6.04 11.94 14.68
C ILE A 208 -5.48 13.27 15.18
N LEU A 209 -5.25 13.39 16.48
CA LEU A 209 -4.56 14.55 17.04
C LEU A 209 -3.05 14.34 17.00
N ILE A 210 -2.31 15.43 16.80
CA ILE A 210 -0.86 15.46 16.93
C ILE A 210 -0.56 16.29 18.18
N ASP A 211 0.09 15.68 19.15
CA ASP A 211 0.47 16.34 20.39
C ASP A 211 1.65 17.31 20.21
N CYS A 212 2.02 18.02 21.27
CA CYS A 212 3.12 18.99 21.26
C CYS A 212 4.50 18.34 20.97
N GLU A 213 4.64 17.01 21.12
CA GLU A 213 5.86 16.25 20.81
C GLU A 213 5.87 15.74 19.36
N GLY A 214 4.81 16.01 18.58
CA GLY A 214 4.65 15.53 17.21
C GLY A 214 4.27 14.04 17.12
N SER A 215 3.67 13.50 18.18
CA SER A 215 3.18 12.12 18.20
C SER A 215 1.66 12.08 17.96
N PRO A 216 1.17 11.08 17.20
CA PRO A 216 -0.26 10.96 16.93
C PRO A 216 -0.99 10.39 18.15
N LYS A 217 -2.23 10.79 18.33
CA LYS A 217 -3.19 10.24 19.27
C LYS A 217 -4.50 9.98 18.53
N ILE A 218 -4.91 8.74 18.47
CA ILE A 218 -6.15 8.33 17.80
C ILE A 218 -7.30 8.56 18.76
N LEU A 219 -8.29 9.31 18.29
CA LEU A 219 -9.52 9.61 19.01
C LEU A 219 -10.67 8.74 18.49
N ASP A 220 -11.78 8.79 19.22
CA ASP A 220 -13.11 8.44 18.74
C ASP A 220 -13.21 7.13 17.94
N PHE A 221 -12.79 6.02 18.56
CA PHE A 221 -13.22 4.71 18.10
C PHE A 221 -14.76 4.68 18.12
N ASN A 222 -15.37 4.25 17.03
CA ASN A 222 -16.81 4.40 16.85
C ASN A 222 -17.59 3.59 17.88
N LEU A 223 -18.13 4.30 18.86
CA LEU A 223 -19.01 3.79 19.92
C LEU A 223 -20.42 3.41 19.40
N MET A 224 -20.68 3.59 18.10
CA MET A 224 -22.02 3.43 17.50
C MET A 224 -22.22 2.08 16.77
N ARG A 225 -21.25 1.17 16.85
CA ARG A 225 -21.33 -0.11 16.14
C ARG A 225 -22.54 -0.96 16.54
N GLY A 226 -22.88 -0.99 17.81
CA GLY A 226 -24.01 -1.76 18.28
C GLY A 226 -25.36 -1.12 18.09
N ILE A 227 -25.40 0.16 17.75
CA ILE A 227 -26.67 0.81 17.39
C ILE A 227 -27.16 0.24 16.07
N SER A 228 -26.27 0.02 15.09
CA SER A 228 -26.64 -0.61 13.83
C SER A 228 -27.07 -2.08 14.03
N ASP A 229 -26.49 -2.81 14.97
CA ASP A 229 -26.82 -4.21 15.23
C ASP A 229 -28.17 -4.35 16.01
N GLN A 230 -28.47 -3.43 16.93
CA GLN A 230 -29.75 -3.42 17.66
C GLN A 230 -30.90 -2.79 16.83
N LEU A 231 -30.58 -1.81 15.98
CA LEU A 231 -31.54 -1.21 15.05
C LEU A 231 -31.70 -2.02 13.76
N SER A 232 -30.99 -3.16 13.59
CA SER A 232 -31.21 -4.08 12.46
C SER A 232 -32.64 -4.69 12.45
N ALA A 233 -33.37 -4.58 13.54
CA ALA A 233 -34.81 -4.84 13.59
C ALA A 233 -35.66 -3.64 13.09
N HIS A 234 -35.06 -2.45 12.91
CA HIS A 234 -35.65 -1.28 12.29
C HIS A 234 -34.73 -0.81 11.14
N PRO A 235 -35.28 -0.36 9.99
CA PRO A 235 -34.48 0.01 8.80
C PRO A 235 -33.70 1.32 8.96
N LEU A 236 -33.26 1.66 10.16
CA LEU A 236 -32.57 2.89 10.49
C LEU A 236 -31.07 2.60 10.67
N THR A 237 -30.36 2.38 9.58
CA THR A 237 -28.91 2.43 9.59
C THR A 237 -28.45 3.89 9.74
N ILE A 238 -28.20 4.31 11.00
CA ILE A 238 -27.48 5.56 11.25
C ILE A 238 -26.04 5.30 10.78
N ASN A 239 -25.77 5.64 9.54
CA ASN A 239 -24.44 5.55 8.96
C ASN A 239 -23.57 6.71 9.48
N ALA A 240 -23.05 6.59 10.70
CA ALA A 240 -22.15 7.56 11.31
C ALA A 240 -20.71 7.38 10.81
N TYR A 241 -20.49 7.55 9.50
CA TYR A 241 -19.14 7.55 8.92
C TYR A 241 -18.94 8.75 7.97
N SER A 242 -17.68 9.18 7.87
CA SER A 242 -17.28 10.26 6.97
C SER A 242 -17.15 9.70 5.55
N HIS A 243 -18.00 10.12 4.63
CA HIS A 243 -18.14 9.58 3.27
C HIS A 243 -16.81 9.49 2.50
N ASP A 244 -15.90 10.44 2.70
CA ASP A 244 -14.61 10.50 1.98
C ASP A 244 -13.61 9.41 2.40
N TYR A 245 -13.75 8.87 3.61
CA TYR A 245 -12.86 7.87 4.22
C TYR A 245 -13.53 6.50 4.38
N ALA A 246 -14.85 6.43 4.25
CA ALA A 246 -15.61 5.20 4.36
C ALA A 246 -15.30 4.23 3.21
N SER A 247 -15.17 2.96 3.54
CA SER A 247 -14.97 1.91 2.54
C SER A 247 -16.27 1.63 1.75
N PRO A 248 -16.18 1.12 0.52
CA PRO A 248 -17.35 0.80 -0.29
C PRO A 248 -18.35 -0.14 0.40
N GLU A 249 -17.85 -1.12 1.16
CA GLU A 249 -18.68 -2.04 1.93
C GLU A 249 -19.39 -1.36 3.10
N GLN A 250 -18.78 -0.37 3.74
CA GLN A 250 -19.45 0.45 4.77
C GLN A 250 -20.58 1.28 4.14
N ILE A 251 -20.31 1.90 2.98
CA ILE A 251 -21.33 2.67 2.23
C ILE A 251 -22.49 1.78 1.81
N SER A 252 -22.24 0.52 1.47
CA SER A 252 -23.27 -0.46 1.13
C SER A 252 -23.99 -1.08 2.33
N GLY A 253 -23.67 -0.66 3.58
CA GLY A 253 -24.29 -1.16 4.79
C GLY A 253 -23.82 -2.56 5.22
N SER A 254 -22.72 -3.06 4.66
CA SER A 254 -22.14 -4.34 5.09
C SER A 254 -21.45 -4.23 6.46
N PRO A 255 -21.45 -5.30 7.28
CA PRO A 255 -20.76 -5.28 8.56
C PRO A 255 -19.29 -4.87 8.43
N PRO A 256 -18.79 -3.93 9.25
CA PRO A 256 -17.41 -3.47 9.16
C PRO A 256 -16.42 -4.55 9.57
N THR A 257 -15.29 -4.57 8.91
CA THR A 257 -14.19 -5.50 9.14
C THR A 257 -12.87 -4.73 9.28
N VAL A 258 -11.80 -5.42 9.68
CA VAL A 258 -10.43 -4.88 9.68
C VAL A 258 -10.06 -4.21 8.34
N ARG A 259 -10.62 -4.69 7.22
CA ARG A 259 -10.35 -4.14 5.89
C ARG A 259 -11.00 -2.79 5.64
N CYS A 260 -12.02 -2.40 6.41
CA CYS A 260 -12.58 -1.05 6.38
C CYS A 260 -11.57 -0.04 6.95
N ASP A 261 -10.95 -0.34 8.09
CA ASP A 261 -9.92 0.51 8.68
C ASP A 261 -8.67 0.58 7.81
N ILE A 262 -8.31 -0.51 7.11
CA ILE A 262 -7.21 -0.52 6.15
C ILE A 262 -7.51 0.40 4.96
N TYR A 263 -8.74 0.43 4.48
CA TYR A 263 -9.17 1.38 3.43
C TYR A 263 -9.04 2.82 3.92
N ALA A 264 -9.55 3.12 5.12
CA ALA A 264 -9.45 4.43 5.74
C ALA A 264 -7.97 4.85 5.96
N LEU A 265 -7.10 3.93 6.43
CA LEU A 265 -5.66 4.16 6.51
C LEU A 265 -5.05 4.50 5.14
N GLY A 266 -5.45 3.79 4.07
CA GLY A 266 -5.03 4.10 2.71
C GLY A 266 -5.44 5.50 2.26
N LYS A 267 -6.65 5.95 2.62
CA LYS A 267 -7.16 7.30 2.35
C LYS A 267 -6.40 8.36 3.17
N VAL A 268 -6.14 8.10 4.45
CA VAL A 268 -5.30 8.98 5.30
C VAL A 268 -3.87 9.07 4.74
N LEU A 269 -3.28 7.96 4.30
CA LEU A 269 -1.97 7.98 3.66
C LEU A 269 -1.98 8.82 2.38
N SER A 270 -3.00 8.67 1.54
CA SER A 270 -3.18 9.50 0.33
C SER A 270 -3.31 10.99 0.67
N PHE A 271 -4.06 11.34 1.72
CA PHE A 271 -4.20 12.71 2.23
C PHE A 271 -2.86 13.30 2.69
N MET A 272 -2.03 12.51 3.38
CA MET A 272 -0.69 12.95 3.82
C MET A 272 0.27 13.24 2.66
N PHE A 273 0.01 12.68 1.47
CA PHE A 273 0.86 12.81 0.28
C PHE A 273 0.05 13.23 -0.97
N PRO A 274 -0.51 14.44 -1.00
CA PRO A 274 -1.42 14.87 -2.08
C PRO A 274 -0.74 15.01 -3.46
N LYS A 275 0.59 15.18 -3.47
CA LYS A 275 1.39 15.29 -4.71
C LYS A 275 2.52 14.26 -4.64
N LEU A 276 2.26 13.04 -5.15
CA LEU A 276 3.28 12.00 -5.24
C LEU A 276 4.11 12.20 -6.53
N PRO A 277 5.44 12.41 -6.42
CA PRO A 277 6.32 12.37 -7.59
C PRO A 277 6.32 10.97 -8.23
N ILE A 278 6.56 10.90 -9.53
CA ILE A 278 6.68 9.64 -10.30
C ILE A 278 7.73 8.70 -9.67
N SER A 279 8.79 9.27 -9.08
CA SER A 279 9.83 8.52 -8.35
C SER A 279 9.35 7.76 -7.12
N GLN A 280 8.15 8.03 -6.63
CA GLN A 280 7.54 7.37 -5.45
C GLN A 280 6.44 6.37 -5.84
N GLY A 281 6.64 5.66 -6.95
CA GLY A 281 5.71 4.64 -7.46
C GLY A 281 5.32 3.57 -6.43
N ASP A 282 6.25 3.19 -5.54
CA ASP A 282 5.98 2.19 -4.49
C ASP A 282 4.92 2.67 -3.50
N LEU A 283 4.99 3.93 -3.04
CA LEU A 283 3.99 4.48 -2.14
C LEU A 283 2.61 4.54 -2.79
N ASN A 284 2.56 4.87 -4.08
CA ASN A 284 1.31 4.86 -4.84
C ASN A 284 0.72 3.44 -4.94
N CYS A 285 1.56 2.42 -5.17
CA CYS A 285 1.12 1.02 -5.16
C CYS A 285 0.55 0.59 -3.80
N ILE A 286 1.16 1.04 -2.69
CA ILE A 286 0.65 0.78 -1.33
C ILE A 286 -0.73 1.42 -1.16
N ILE A 287 -0.88 2.71 -1.50
CA ILE A 287 -2.16 3.43 -1.42
C ILE A 287 -3.22 2.72 -2.26
N GLN A 288 -2.91 2.41 -3.52
CA GLN A 288 -3.83 1.73 -4.42
C GLN A 288 -4.26 0.35 -3.90
N LYS A 289 -3.32 -0.42 -3.31
CA LYS A 289 -3.65 -1.72 -2.72
C LYS A 289 -4.56 -1.55 -1.50
N ALA A 290 -4.26 -0.60 -0.61
CA ALA A 290 -5.07 -0.34 0.58
C ALA A 290 -6.49 0.15 0.23
N THR A 291 -6.64 0.96 -0.83
CA THR A 291 -7.91 1.58 -1.23
C THR A 291 -8.65 0.85 -2.36
N ARG A 292 -8.34 -0.42 -2.63
CA ARG A 292 -9.10 -1.22 -3.62
C ARG A 292 -10.56 -1.32 -3.24
N SER A 293 -11.45 -1.25 -4.23
CA SER A 293 -12.89 -1.35 -4.03
C SER A 293 -13.26 -2.69 -3.40
N HIS A 294 -12.69 -3.79 -3.91
CA HIS A 294 -12.95 -5.12 -3.38
C HIS A 294 -12.09 -5.39 -2.14
N ALA A 295 -12.71 -5.58 -0.97
CA ALA A 295 -12.04 -5.74 0.31
C ALA A 295 -10.99 -6.88 0.35
N LEU A 296 -11.25 -8.02 -0.32
CA LEU A 296 -10.32 -9.16 -0.36
C LEU A 296 -9.02 -8.88 -1.11
N LEU A 297 -9.00 -7.87 -1.97
CA LEU A 297 -7.80 -7.47 -2.72
C LEU A 297 -6.93 -6.45 -1.97
N ARG A 298 -7.38 -5.97 -0.80
CA ARG A 298 -6.59 -5.12 0.10
C ARG A 298 -5.61 -5.95 0.92
N TYR A 299 -4.89 -5.30 1.79
CA TYR A 299 -4.12 -5.98 2.84
C TYR A 299 -5.06 -6.78 3.76
N SER A 300 -4.59 -7.92 4.27
CA SER A 300 -5.38 -8.76 5.17
C SER A 300 -5.36 -8.24 6.61
N SER A 301 -4.32 -7.49 6.96
CA SER A 301 -4.13 -6.91 8.29
C SER A 301 -3.39 -5.57 8.21
N THR A 302 -3.57 -4.73 9.24
CA THR A 302 -2.82 -3.48 9.38
C THR A 302 -1.31 -3.73 9.49
N ASN A 303 -0.89 -4.88 10.03
CA ASN A 303 0.52 -5.26 10.09
C ASN A 303 1.15 -5.45 8.70
N GLU A 304 0.42 -6.00 7.73
CA GLU A 304 0.92 -6.10 6.35
C GLU A 304 1.16 -4.73 5.72
N LEU A 305 0.23 -3.78 5.94
CA LEU A 305 0.39 -2.39 5.50
C LEU A 305 1.59 -1.74 6.20
N TYR A 306 1.71 -1.89 7.52
CA TYR A 306 2.84 -1.41 8.31
C TYR A 306 4.17 -1.94 7.77
N ASN A 307 4.24 -3.24 7.47
CA ASN A 307 5.43 -3.88 6.93
C ASN A 307 5.81 -3.31 5.57
N ASP A 308 4.86 -3.11 4.66
CA ASP A 308 5.14 -2.53 3.34
C ASP A 308 5.68 -1.09 3.45
N ILE A 309 5.14 -0.26 4.36
CA ILE A 309 5.70 1.08 4.64
C ILE A 309 7.12 0.98 5.22
N THR A 310 7.36 0.02 6.11
CA THR A 310 8.70 -0.21 6.69
C THR A 310 9.69 -0.68 5.62
N GLN A 311 9.28 -1.57 4.72
CA GLN A 311 10.10 -2.01 3.59
C GLN A 311 10.38 -0.84 2.63
N LEU A 312 9.39 0.03 2.37
CA LEU A 312 9.55 1.23 1.57
C LEU A 312 10.63 2.15 2.14
N ILE A 313 10.58 2.45 3.45
CA ILE A 313 11.59 3.28 4.15
C ILE A 313 12.98 2.63 4.04
N ALA A 314 13.06 1.31 4.16
CA ALA A 314 14.31 0.54 4.08
C ALA A 314 14.80 0.30 2.62
N CYS A 315 14.14 0.88 1.60
CA CYS A 315 14.41 0.62 0.17
C CYS A 315 14.41 -0.88 -0.16
N ARG A 316 13.47 -1.64 0.43
CA ARG A 316 13.27 -3.07 0.17
C ARG A 316 12.04 -3.29 -0.71
N PRO A 317 11.93 -4.45 -1.37
CA PRO A 317 10.74 -4.80 -2.12
C PRO A 317 9.49 -4.83 -1.25
N ILE A 318 8.39 -4.23 -1.74
CA ILE A 318 7.08 -4.19 -1.07
C ILE A 318 6.15 -5.24 -1.65
N SER A 319 5.20 -5.75 -0.82
CA SER A 319 4.23 -6.75 -1.25
C SER A 319 3.17 -6.20 -2.21
N ALA A 320 2.95 -4.87 -2.18
CA ALA A 320 2.00 -4.21 -3.08
C ALA A 320 2.47 -4.20 -4.53
N TYR A 321 3.77 -4.32 -4.79
CA TYR A 321 4.37 -4.30 -6.13
C TYR A 321 4.62 -5.73 -6.59
N GLN A 322 3.57 -6.43 -7.06
CA GLN A 322 3.67 -7.82 -7.51
C GLN A 322 4.12 -7.91 -8.98
N ASN A 323 5.00 -8.90 -9.28
CA ASN A 323 5.30 -9.46 -10.63
C ASN A 323 6.26 -8.72 -11.56
N GLN A 324 7.25 -7.99 -11.06
CA GLN A 324 8.38 -7.60 -11.92
C GLN A 324 9.68 -8.30 -11.48
N PRO A 325 10.25 -9.20 -12.29
CA PRO A 325 11.42 -9.99 -11.90
C PRO A 325 12.64 -9.14 -11.57
N PHE A 326 12.77 -7.95 -12.16
CA PHE A 326 13.88 -7.04 -11.92
C PHE A 326 13.68 -6.05 -10.77
N TYR A 327 12.46 -5.96 -10.18
CA TYR A 327 12.16 -5.02 -9.11
C TYR A 327 13.05 -5.23 -7.88
N SER A 328 13.21 -6.47 -7.45
CA SER A 328 14.06 -6.81 -6.29
C SER A 328 15.54 -6.47 -6.53
N VAL A 329 16.02 -6.67 -7.76
CA VAL A 329 17.39 -6.30 -8.15
C VAL A 329 17.56 -4.78 -8.15
N LEU A 330 16.57 -4.05 -8.65
CA LEU A 330 16.61 -2.59 -8.69
C LEU A 330 16.63 -2.01 -7.28
N LYS A 331 15.84 -2.57 -6.34
CA LYS A 331 15.88 -2.18 -4.93
C LYS A 331 17.20 -2.53 -4.24
N LEU A 332 17.81 -3.67 -4.58
CA LEU A 332 19.14 -4.04 -4.10
C LEU A 332 20.19 -3.03 -4.57
N CYS A 333 20.16 -2.63 -5.85
CA CYS A 333 21.07 -1.62 -6.41
C CYS A 333 20.90 -0.25 -5.74
N GLN A 334 19.66 0.18 -5.47
CA GLN A 334 19.39 1.43 -4.76
C GLN A 334 19.97 1.43 -3.33
N ARG A 335 19.87 0.27 -2.64
CA ARG A 335 20.36 0.13 -1.26
C ARG A 335 21.87 0.01 -1.14
N ARG A 336 22.53 -0.67 -2.10
CA ARG A 336 23.96 -0.98 -2.06
C ARG A 336 24.64 -0.70 -3.41
N PRO A 337 24.69 0.57 -3.85
CA PRO A 337 25.16 0.91 -5.20
C PRO A 337 26.59 0.50 -5.44
N ILE A 338 27.49 0.66 -4.45
CA ILE A 338 28.91 0.31 -4.56
C ILE A 338 29.09 -1.21 -4.74
N GLN A 339 28.35 -2.03 -3.98
CA GLN A 339 28.45 -3.49 -4.08
C GLN A 339 27.93 -3.99 -5.42
N CYS A 340 26.83 -3.42 -5.91
CA CYS A 340 26.27 -3.75 -7.22
C CYS A 340 27.23 -3.33 -8.37
N ALA A 341 27.86 -2.15 -8.28
CA ALA A 341 28.86 -1.71 -9.25
C ALA A 341 30.08 -2.64 -9.27
N LEU A 342 30.61 -3.02 -8.11
CA LEU A 342 31.73 -3.97 -8.02
C LEU A 342 31.33 -5.34 -8.60
N SER A 343 30.13 -5.84 -8.31
CA SER A 343 29.66 -7.11 -8.83
C SER A 343 29.52 -7.10 -10.37
N THR A 344 29.02 -5.99 -10.93
CA THR A 344 28.91 -5.84 -12.39
C THR A 344 30.29 -5.78 -13.05
N VAL A 345 31.25 -5.06 -12.48
CA VAL A 345 32.64 -5.03 -12.96
C VAL A 345 33.26 -6.44 -12.92
N LEU A 346 33.10 -7.17 -11.82
CA LEU A 346 33.57 -8.56 -11.71
C LEU A 346 32.99 -9.50 -12.75
N ILE A 347 31.69 -9.39 -13.01
CA ILE A 347 31.01 -10.17 -14.06
C ILE A 347 31.59 -9.83 -15.44
N TRP A 348 31.76 -8.55 -15.76
CA TRP A 348 32.33 -8.12 -17.03
C TRP A 348 33.78 -8.58 -17.22
N CYS A 349 34.63 -8.49 -16.16
CA CYS A 349 35.97 -9.02 -16.16
C CYS A 349 35.97 -10.55 -16.38
N GLY A 350 35.09 -11.27 -15.69
CA GLY A 350 34.92 -12.71 -15.85
C GLY A 350 34.53 -13.10 -17.28
N VAL A 351 33.52 -12.44 -17.87
CA VAL A 351 33.12 -12.67 -19.28
C VAL A 351 34.24 -12.30 -20.22
N GLY A 352 34.92 -11.16 -19.99
CA GLY A 352 36.03 -10.71 -20.83
C GLY A 352 37.22 -11.66 -20.80
N PHE A 353 37.48 -12.33 -19.68
CA PHE A 353 38.51 -13.35 -19.55
C PHE A 353 38.10 -14.72 -20.14
N TYR A 354 36.86 -15.11 -19.88
CA TYR A 354 36.38 -16.46 -20.26
C TYR A 354 36.14 -16.62 -21.74
N THR A 355 35.69 -15.58 -22.45
CA THR A 355 35.41 -15.65 -23.90
C THR A 355 36.66 -15.95 -24.78
N PRO A 356 37.83 -15.29 -24.55
CA PRO A 356 39.05 -15.63 -25.31
C PRO A 356 39.60 -17.01 -24.90
N LEU A 357 39.40 -17.44 -23.66
CA LEU A 357 39.84 -18.76 -23.20
C LEU A 357 39.06 -19.88 -23.85
N ILE A 358 37.73 -19.73 -24.03
CA ILE A 358 36.93 -20.69 -24.80
C ILE A 358 37.38 -20.74 -26.26
N LYS A 359 37.60 -19.58 -26.89
CA LYS A 359 38.09 -19.54 -28.30
C LYS A 359 39.43 -20.23 -28.45
N LYS A 360 40.37 -19.99 -27.51
CA LYS A 360 41.68 -20.65 -27.52
C LYS A 360 41.58 -22.14 -27.31
N ASN A 361 40.73 -22.60 -26.37
CA ASN A 361 40.50 -24.04 -26.16
C ASN A 361 39.89 -24.73 -27.41
N GLN A 362 38.92 -24.08 -28.06
CA GLN A 362 38.33 -24.60 -29.31
C GLN A 362 39.41 -24.71 -30.40
N GLN A 363 40.26 -23.70 -30.55
CA GLN A 363 41.34 -23.71 -31.52
C GLN A 363 42.36 -24.84 -31.23
N LEU A 364 42.75 -25.03 -29.98
CA LEU A 364 43.62 -26.12 -29.55
C LEU A 364 42.99 -27.49 -29.84
N GLN A 365 41.72 -27.67 -29.61
CA GLN A 365 40.99 -28.90 -29.94
C GLN A 365 40.99 -29.19 -31.45
N ILE A 366 40.80 -28.17 -32.29
CA ILE A 366 40.84 -28.28 -33.71
C ILE A 366 42.25 -28.67 -34.19
N GLU A 367 43.32 -28.02 -33.66
CA GLU A 367 44.70 -28.35 -33.96
C GLU A 367 45.07 -29.77 -33.53
N LYS A 368 44.62 -30.21 -32.35
CA LYS A 368 44.85 -31.58 -31.85
C LYS A 368 44.18 -32.63 -32.75
N ARG A 369 42.92 -32.42 -33.13
CA ARG A 369 42.20 -33.32 -34.06
C ARG A 369 42.85 -33.38 -35.44
N ALA A 370 43.34 -32.24 -35.93
CA ALA A 370 44.06 -32.19 -37.22
C ALA A 370 45.38 -32.97 -37.15
N SER A 371 46.16 -32.81 -36.08
CA SER A 371 47.40 -33.57 -35.85
C SER A 371 47.15 -35.10 -35.76
N GLU A 372 46.10 -35.49 -35.01
CA GLU A 372 45.71 -36.89 -34.90
C GLU A 372 45.31 -37.51 -36.26
N ARG A 373 44.60 -36.77 -37.13
CA ARG A 373 44.27 -37.21 -38.47
C ARG A 373 45.51 -37.44 -39.31
N VAL A 374 46.45 -36.49 -39.29
CA VAL A 374 47.70 -36.62 -40.05
C VAL A 374 48.51 -37.83 -39.56
N THR A 375 48.61 -38.01 -38.24
CA THR A 375 49.30 -39.17 -37.66
C THR A 375 48.63 -40.50 -38.08
N LYS A 376 47.29 -40.59 -38.07
CA LYS A 376 46.55 -41.77 -38.52
C LYS A 376 46.77 -42.02 -40.02
N GLN A 377 46.75 -41.00 -40.86
CA GLN A 377 47.05 -41.14 -42.26
C GLN A 377 48.47 -41.61 -42.51
N PHE A 378 49.45 -41.05 -41.81
CA PHE A 378 50.85 -41.47 -41.88
C PHE A 378 51.03 -42.94 -41.51
N VAL A 379 50.46 -43.40 -40.44
CA VAL A 379 50.48 -44.80 -40.00
C VAL A 379 49.78 -45.73 -40.98
N ARG A 380 48.64 -45.30 -41.57
CA ARG A 380 47.98 -46.09 -42.64
C ARG A 380 48.86 -46.22 -43.93
N THR A 381 49.49 -45.14 -44.31
CA THR A 381 50.37 -45.17 -45.49
C THR A 381 51.61 -46.08 -45.28
N LEU A 382 52.16 -46.05 -44.06
CA LEU A 382 53.25 -46.92 -43.65
C LEU A 382 52.84 -48.41 -43.62
N SER A 383 51.66 -48.76 -43.14
CA SER A 383 51.15 -50.14 -43.12
C SER A 383 50.90 -50.68 -44.51
N GLN A 384 50.33 -49.85 -45.41
CA GLN A 384 50.15 -50.26 -46.81
C GLN A 384 51.47 -50.53 -47.56
N ILE A 385 52.53 -49.82 -47.21
CA ILE A 385 53.88 -50.07 -47.81
C ILE A 385 54.51 -51.36 -47.25
N LYS A 386 54.26 -51.70 -45.96
CA LYS A 386 54.75 -52.91 -45.33
C LYS A 386 54.10 -54.16 -45.87
N GLU A 387 52.88 -54.12 -46.40
CA GLU A 387 52.12 -55.23 -46.94
C GLU A 387 52.45 -55.47 -48.47
N SER A 388 53.26 -54.61 -49.14
CA SER A 388 53.62 -54.73 -50.55
C SER A 388 55.09 -55.18 -50.73
N PRO A 389 55.39 -56.46 -50.97
CA PRO A 389 56.79 -56.98 -50.94
C PRO A 389 57.69 -56.55 -52.08
N LYS A 390 57.24 -55.80 -53.07
CA LYS A 390 58.00 -55.41 -54.25
C LYS A 390 58.34 -53.94 -54.43
N SER A 391 58.10 -53.09 -53.44
CA SER A 391 58.41 -51.68 -53.61
C SER A 391 59.38 -51.21 -52.49
N LYS A 392 60.67 -51.02 -52.88
CA LYS A 392 61.59 -50.16 -52.08
C LYS A 392 61.09 -48.74 -52.22
N ALA A 393 59.93 -48.40 -51.49
CA ALA A 393 59.45 -47.04 -51.47
C ALA A 393 60.38 -46.19 -50.60
N SER A 394 61.13 -45.34 -51.29
CA SER A 394 62.01 -44.37 -50.66
C SER A 394 61.15 -43.51 -49.70
N ILE A 395 61.72 -43.13 -48.55
CA ILE A 395 61.14 -42.22 -47.57
C ILE A 395 60.54 -40.96 -48.24
N ASN A 396 61.15 -40.55 -49.36
CA ASN A 396 60.70 -39.45 -50.21
C ASN A 396 59.32 -39.71 -50.85
N THR A 397 59.00 -40.95 -51.21
CA THR A 397 57.69 -41.31 -51.80
C THR A 397 56.59 -41.24 -50.71
N VAL A 398 56.86 -41.72 -49.53
CA VAL A 398 55.94 -41.64 -48.39
C VAL A 398 55.70 -40.17 -48.02
N LEU A 399 56.72 -39.36 -47.93
CA LEU A 399 56.61 -37.91 -47.65
C LEU A 399 55.83 -37.18 -48.74
N LYS A 400 56.04 -37.48 -50.03
CA LYS A 400 55.23 -36.93 -51.15
C LYS A 400 53.75 -37.31 -51.04
N HIS A 401 53.44 -38.58 -50.77
CA HIS A 401 52.02 -39.00 -50.57
C HIS A 401 51.38 -38.35 -49.39
N THR A 402 52.05 -38.26 -48.28
CA THR A 402 51.52 -37.57 -47.01
C THR A 402 51.38 -36.09 -47.30
N HIS A 403 52.31 -35.46 -48.02
CA HIS A 403 52.19 -34.03 -48.34
C HIS A 403 50.97 -33.78 -49.28
N LYS A 404 50.69 -34.62 -50.26
CA LYS A 404 49.52 -34.51 -51.12
C LYS A 404 48.21 -34.77 -50.37
N ALA A 405 48.20 -35.69 -49.39
CA ALA A 405 47.04 -35.99 -48.57
C ALA A 405 46.69 -34.85 -47.62
N VAL A 406 47.71 -34.22 -46.99
CA VAL A 406 47.52 -33.06 -46.14
C VAL A 406 47.00 -31.83 -46.91
N LEU A 407 47.50 -31.63 -48.15
CA LEU A 407 47.02 -30.55 -49.02
C LEU A 407 45.56 -30.74 -49.43
N GLY A 408 45.14 -31.99 -49.74
CA GLY A 408 43.79 -32.29 -50.16
C GLY A 408 42.71 -32.41 -49.09
N ASP A 409 43.05 -32.43 -47.80
CA ASP A 409 42.10 -32.60 -46.73
C ASP A 409 41.40 -31.26 -46.37
N PRO A 410 40.07 -31.07 -46.63
CA PRO A 410 39.36 -29.85 -46.35
C PRO A 410 39.15 -29.64 -44.87
N GLY A 411 39.31 -30.65 -44.04
CA GLY A 411 39.12 -30.59 -42.60
C GLY A 411 40.29 -30.03 -41.79
N ILE A 412 41.42 -29.70 -42.45
CA ILE A 412 42.60 -29.13 -41.82
C ILE A 412 42.67 -27.64 -42.11
N PRO A 413 42.63 -26.76 -41.08
CA PRO A 413 42.74 -25.31 -41.23
C PRO A 413 44.05 -24.91 -41.99
N THR A 414 43.97 -23.89 -42.86
CA THR A 414 45.08 -23.45 -43.73
C THR A 414 46.37 -23.17 -42.96
N LYS A 415 46.24 -22.55 -41.75
CA LYS A 415 47.37 -22.23 -40.91
C LYS A 415 48.06 -23.49 -40.34
N THR A 416 47.30 -24.51 -40.01
CA THR A 416 47.78 -25.81 -39.54
C THR A 416 48.36 -26.63 -40.69
N LYS A 417 47.73 -26.56 -41.93
CA LYS A 417 48.30 -27.13 -43.11
C LYS A 417 49.70 -26.60 -43.39
N MET A 418 49.90 -25.29 -43.34
CA MET A 418 51.22 -24.68 -43.60
C MET A 418 52.29 -25.11 -42.58
N LYS A 419 51.93 -25.23 -41.28
CA LYS A 419 52.87 -25.77 -40.28
C LYS A 419 53.28 -27.23 -40.55
N LEU A 420 52.29 -28.08 -40.83
CA LEU A 420 52.49 -29.49 -41.11
C LEU A 420 53.32 -29.69 -42.40
N LEU A 421 53.02 -28.95 -43.46
CA LEU A 421 53.75 -28.97 -44.68
C LEU A 421 55.24 -28.54 -44.59
N ARG A 422 55.56 -27.59 -43.69
CA ARG A 422 56.94 -27.22 -43.35
C ARG A 422 57.74 -28.36 -42.70
N ILE A 423 57.06 -29.21 -41.91
CA ILE A 423 57.66 -30.34 -41.19
C ILE A 423 57.86 -31.53 -42.18
N ILE A 424 56.92 -31.70 -43.10
CA ILE A 424 56.89 -32.82 -44.06
C ILE A 424 57.65 -32.50 -45.36
N ALA A 425 57.96 -31.22 -45.58
CA ALA A 425 58.72 -30.83 -46.77
C ALA A 425 60.09 -31.57 -46.83
N PRO A 426 60.40 -32.32 -47.90
CA PRO A 426 61.69 -32.97 -48.01
C PRO A 426 62.80 -31.90 -48.01
N GLN A 427 63.85 -32.10 -47.24
CA GLN A 427 65.10 -31.27 -47.33
C GLN A 427 65.80 -31.51 -48.65
N THR A 428 65.26 -31.01 -49.73
CA THR A 428 65.84 -31.18 -51.06
C THR A 428 66.47 -29.92 -51.62
N THR A 429 67.21 -29.18 -50.79
CA THR A 429 68.07 -28.09 -51.30
C THR A 429 69.22 -27.82 -50.34
N ARG A 430 70.13 -28.77 -50.16
CA ARG A 430 71.46 -28.45 -49.61
C ARG A 430 72.57 -29.42 -50.06
N THR A 431 72.63 -29.73 -51.33
CA THR A 431 73.81 -30.39 -51.96
C THR A 431 73.88 -30.14 -53.43
N GLU A 432 73.94 -28.91 -53.87
CA GLU A 432 74.47 -28.54 -55.20
C GLU A 432 75.00 -27.11 -55.16
N SER A 433 76.13 -26.92 -54.53
CA SER A 433 76.90 -25.72 -54.69
C SER A 433 78.32 -25.94 -54.11
N THR A 434 78.99 -26.95 -54.50
CA THR A 434 80.45 -27.02 -54.43
C THR A 434 80.95 -28.09 -55.40
N LYS A 435 80.97 -27.78 -56.70
CA LYS A 435 81.91 -28.29 -57.67
C LYS A 435 81.84 -27.37 -58.89
N GLY A 436 82.78 -26.50 -58.97
CA GLY A 436 83.02 -25.70 -60.18
C GLY A 436 83.93 -24.55 -59.87
N ASN A 437 85.23 -24.81 -59.73
CA ASN A 437 86.28 -24.10 -60.42
C ASN A 437 87.65 -24.54 -59.88
N CYS A 438 88.34 -25.35 -60.64
CA CYS A 438 89.60 -25.15 -61.26
C CYS A 438 89.81 -26.17 -62.37
#